data_e2631111207b94c41332e78b112ebf5d
#
_entry.id   e2631111207b94c41332e78b112ebf5d
#
_cell.length_a   1.000
_cell.length_b   1.000
_cell.length_c   1.000
_cell.angle_alpha   90.00
_cell.angle_beta   90.00
_cell.angle_gamma   90.00
#
_symmetry.space_group_name_H-M   'P 1'
#
loop_
_entity.id
_entity.type
_entity.pdbx_description
1 polymer ?
#
loop_
_entity_poly.entity_id
_entity_poly.type
_entity_poly.pdbx_seq_one_letter_code
_entity_poly.pdbx_strand_id
1 'polypeptide(L)'
;MINSAREVVVLSGVRTAIGRYGGSLKDIAPSELAAQVVRESVARARIDPPDIGHVVFGNVIHTDAHDMYLSRVAAVNGGLPVETPALTLNRLCGSGLQAIVSAAQMIALGDIDAAVAGGAESMSRGAYWLPAMRWGQRLNDGAVVDATVGALTDPFEDCHMGVTAENVAAKWGITREEQDALAVESQRRAAAATARGYFKSQILPITVKGKGGPVAFEVDEHVRADADLAAMANLKPVFDPHGTVTAGNAAGLNDAAAAVVLMERTAAERRGLVPRARLVSYAHAGVSPVYMGIGPVPAVRAALARAGLLVADLDVIELNEAFAAQAIAVIRELGLPPEKTNPNGSGISLGHPIGATGCILTVKALYELERTGGRYALVTMCIGGGQGIAAIFERL
;
A
#
# COMPACT_ATOMS: atom_id res chain seq x y z
N MET A 1 -18.71 10.40 -12.86
CA MET A 1 -17.94 10.56 -14.09
C MET A 1 -16.91 11.62 -13.79
N ILE A 2 -15.62 11.33 -13.88
CA ILE A 2 -14.59 12.36 -13.93
C ILE A 2 -14.93 13.18 -15.18
N ASN A 3 -15.11 14.47 -15.02
CA ASN A 3 -15.49 15.36 -16.13
C ASN A 3 -14.41 15.19 -17.21
N SER A 4 -14.80 14.80 -18.42
CA SER A 4 -13.92 14.35 -19.52
C SER A 4 -12.94 15.41 -20.05
N ALA A 5 -12.87 16.59 -19.44
CA ALA A 5 -12.02 17.70 -19.89
C ALA A 5 -10.57 17.62 -19.37
N ARG A 6 -10.31 16.97 -18.21
CA ARG A 6 -8.96 16.92 -17.59
C ARG A 6 -8.59 15.47 -17.27
N GLU A 7 -7.68 14.91 -18.06
CA GLU A 7 -7.17 13.56 -17.86
C GLU A 7 -5.97 13.58 -16.91
N VAL A 8 -5.97 12.67 -15.95
CA VAL A 8 -4.89 12.57 -14.94
C VAL A 8 -3.89 11.49 -15.35
N VAL A 9 -2.65 11.88 -15.51
CA VAL A 9 -1.55 11.00 -15.88
C VAL A 9 -0.54 10.85 -14.76
N VAL A 10 0.19 9.75 -14.76
CA VAL A 10 1.30 9.45 -13.85
C VAL A 10 2.62 9.67 -14.59
N LEU A 11 3.45 10.56 -14.08
CA LEU A 11 4.76 10.88 -14.67
C LEU A 11 5.88 10.00 -14.11
N SER A 12 5.81 9.68 -12.82
CA SER A 12 6.84 8.89 -12.14
C SER A 12 6.26 8.08 -11.01
N GLY A 13 7.03 7.10 -10.54
CA GLY A 13 6.76 6.36 -9.32
C GLY A 13 8.04 5.81 -8.71
N VAL A 14 8.12 5.83 -7.39
CA VAL A 14 9.25 5.33 -6.61
C VAL A 14 8.77 4.81 -5.26
N ARG A 15 9.47 3.81 -4.73
CA ARG A 15 9.28 3.31 -3.37
C ARG A 15 10.61 3.06 -2.67
N THR A 16 10.62 3.01 -1.38
CA THR A 16 11.73 2.38 -0.65
C THR A 16 11.66 0.86 -0.79
N ALA A 17 12.73 0.16 -0.48
CA ALA A 17 12.59 -1.24 -0.09
C ALA A 17 11.72 -1.32 1.17
N ILE A 18 11.03 -2.46 1.37
CA ILE A 18 10.13 -2.68 2.50
C ILE A 18 10.93 -3.32 3.65
N GLY A 19 11.02 -2.61 4.78
CA GLY A 19 11.63 -3.10 6.01
C GLY A 19 10.69 -4.05 6.77
N ARG A 20 11.24 -5.07 7.41
CA ARG A 20 10.49 -5.89 8.36
C ARG A 20 10.32 -5.18 9.70
N TYR A 21 9.37 -5.63 10.49
CA TYR A 21 9.18 -5.12 11.86
C TYR A 21 10.46 -5.27 12.71
N GLY A 22 10.89 -4.16 13.31
CA GLY A 22 12.15 -4.09 14.05
C GLY A 22 13.41 -4.26 13.19
N GLY A 23 13.29 -4.16 11.86
CA GLY A 23 14.36 -4.35 10.88
C GLY A 23 15.17 -3.09 10.57
N SER A 24 15.64 -3.00 9.33
CA SER A 24 16.61 -1.98 8.91
C SER A 24 16.07 -0.55 8.94
N LEU A 25 14.75 -0.35 8.76
CA LEU A 25 14.11 0.98 8.75
C LEU A 25 13.55 1.43 10.12
N LYS A 26 13.62 0.61 11.17
CA LYS A 26 12.99 0.87 12.48
C LYS A 26 13.35 2.20 13.14
N ASP A 27 14.52 2.74 12.85
CA ASP A 27 15.03 3.97 13.48
C ASP A 27 14.73 5.24 12.62
N ILE A 28 14.12 5.08 11.43
CA ILE A 28 13.82 6.18 10.51
C ILE A 28 12.33 6.53 10.62
N ALA A 29 12.05 7.82 10.82
CA ALA A 29 10.68 8.30 10.91
C ALA A 29 9.96 8.17 9.55
N PRO A 30 8.65 7.87 9.51
CA PRO A 30 7.90 7.79 8.26
C PRO A 30 7.90 9.11 7.50
N SER A 31 7.91 10.25 8.20
CA SER A 31 8.03 11.58 7.58
C SER A 31 9.37 11.81 6.88
N GLU A 32 10.47 11.21 7.39
CA GLU A 32 11.78 11.26 6.76
C GLU A 32 11.83 10.37 5.49
N LEU A 33 11.29 9.16 5.54
CA LEU A 33 11.15 8.29 4.37
C LEU A 33 10.27 8.95 3.30
N ALA A 34 9.17 9.58 3.71
CA ALA A 34 8.27 10.31 2.83
C ALA A 34 8.98 11.47 2.10
N ALA A 35 9.81 12.25 2.79
CA ALA A 35 10.58 13.34 2.19
C ALA A 35 11.55 12.83 1.11
N GLN A 36 12.19 11.67 1.34
CA GLN A 36 13.12 11.08 0.38
C GLN A 36 12.40 10.62 -0.90
N VAL A 37 11.25 9.94 -0.78
CA VAL A 37 10.47 9.51 -1.95
C VAL A 37 9.79 10.67 -2.67
N VAL A 38 9.42 11.77 -1.98
CA VAL A 38 8.94 13.00 -2.61
C VAL A 38 10.03 13.57 -3.52
N ARG A 39 11.23 13.82 -2.97
CA ARG A 39 12.36 14.36 -3.74
C ARG A 39 12.67 13.51 -4.97
N GLU A 40 12.78 12.21 -4.80
CA GLU A 40 13.12 11.29 -5.87
C GLU A 40 12.01 11.20 -6.92
N SER A 41 10.74 11.17 -6.51
CA SER A 41 9.61 11.11 -7.46
C SER A 41 9.53 12.36 -8.35
N VAL A 42 9.77 13.53 -7.80
CA VAL A 42 9.81 14.81 -8.52
C VAL A 42 11.00 14.82 -9.51
N ALA A 43 12.19 14.38 -9.05
CA ALA A 43 13.37 14.26 -9.92
C ALA A 43 13.13 13.30 -11.10
N ARG A 44 12.53 12.12 -10.84
CA ARG A 44 12.18 11.14 -11.91
C ARG A 44 11.12 11.65 -12.86
N ALA A 45 10.18 12.46 -12.38
CA ALA A 45 9.16 13.09 -13.22
C ALA A 45 9.73 14.19 -14.13
N ARG A 46 10.92 14.69 -13.82
CA ARG A 46 11.56 15.85 -14.52
C ARG A 46 10.67 17.09 -14.49
N ILE A 47 9.92 17.26 -13.41
CA ILE A 47 9.07 18.42 -13.16
C ILE A 47 9.77 19.35 -12.18
N ASP A 48 9.65 20.66 -12.40
CA ASP A 48 10.21 21.64 -11.47
C ASP A 48 9.43 21.66 -10.15
N PRO A 49 10.09 21.67 -8.99
CA PRO A 49 9.43 21.67 -7.70
C PRO A 49 8.32 22.71 -7.52
N PRO A 50 8.45 23.96 -8.02
CA PRO A 50 7.36 24.97 -7.94
C PRO A 50 6.10 24.62 -8.73
N ASP A 51 6.17 23.69 -9.69
CA ASP A 51 5.00 23.25 -10.46
C ASP A 51 4.12 22.24 -9.70
N ILE A 52 4.60 21.71 -8.57
CA ILE A 52 3.83 20.83 -7.69
C ILE A 52 2.85 21.68 -6.86
N GLY A 53 1.56 21.62 -7.22
CA GLY A 53 0.50 22.38 -6.55
C GLY A 53 0.02 21.78 -5.24
N HIS A 54 0.25 20.48 -4.97
CA HIS A 54 -0.18 19.84 -3.71
C HIS A 54 0.58 18.56 -3.42
N VAL A 55 0.66 18.19 -2.13
CA VAL A 55 1.20 16.90 -1.66
C VAL A 55 0.14 16.17 -0.84
N VAL A 56 -0.14 14.90 -1.18
CA VAL A 56 -1.09 14.06 -0.44
C VAL A 56 -0.44 12.75 -0.04
N PHE A 57 -0.35 12.47 1.26
CA PHE A 57 0.22 11.21 1.76
C PHE A 57 -0.71 10.49 2.72
N GLY A 58 -0.76 9.18 2.57
CA GLY A 58 -1.35 8.26 3.53
C GLY A 58 -0.39 7.96 4.68
N ASN A 59 -0.89 8.07 5.92
CA ASN A 59 -0.21 7.59 7.12
C ASN A 59 -1.28 7.18 8.14
N VAL A 60 -1.13 6.02 8.76
CA VAL A 60 -2.13 5.46 9.68
C VAL A 60 -1.69 5.58 11.13
N ILE A 61 -0.46 5.18 11.43
CA ILE A 61 0.10 5.15 12.77
C ILE A 61 1.08 6.30 12.90
N HIS A 62 0.70 7.34 13.66
CA HIS A 62 1.61 8.42 14.00
C HIS A 62 2.62 7.93 15.04
N THR A 63 3.89 8.01 14.74
CA THR A 63 4.99 7.51 15.58
C THR A 63 5.60 8.59 16.47
N ASP A 64 5.43 9.84 16.06
CA ASP A 64 5.78 11.04 16.83
C ASP A 64 4.94 12.25 16.39
N ALA A 65 5.20 13.42 17.02
CA ALA A 65 4.42 14.65 16.74
C ALA A 65 4.58 15.17 15.31
N HIS A 66 5.70 14.88 14.62
CA HIS A 66 5.91 15.32 13.23
C HIS A 66 5.01 14.58 12.25
N ASP A 67 4.59 13.36 12.57
CA ASP A 67 3.73 12.56 11.69
C ASP A 67 2.31 13.10 11.59
N MET A 68 1.86 13.91 12.56
CA MET A 68 0.61 14.67 12.45
C MET A 68 0.65 15.65 11.26
N TYR A 69 1.84 16.04 10.84
CA TYR A 69 2.11 16.92 9.70
C TYR A 69 2.83 16.19 8.57
N LEU A 70 2.77 14.86 8.50
CA LEU A 70 3.62 14.01 7.66
C LEU A 70 3.75 14.53 6.23
N SER A 71 2.65 14.79 5.55
CA SER A 71 2.67 15.27 4.16
C SER A 71 3.32 16.65 4.02
N ARG A 72 3.12 17.52 5.01
CA ARG A 72 3.74 18.84 5.01
C ARG A 72 5.24 18.77 5.26
N VAL A 73 5.67 17.94 6.21
CA VAL A 73 7.08 17.67 6.49
C VAL A 73 7.74 17.04 5.26
N ALA A 74 7.07 16.06 4.63
CA ALA A 74 7.54 15.44 3.41
C ALA A 74 7.71 16.42 2.25
N ALA A 75 6.76 17.34 2.06
CA ALA A 75 6.82 18.38 1.03
C ALA A 75 8.05 19.30 1.21
N VAL A 76 8.18 19.91 2.37
CA VAL A 76 9.25 20.90 2.64
C VAL A 76 10.62 20.22 2.67
N ASN A 77 10.77 19.13 3.40
CA ASN A 77 12.03 18.40 3.49
C ASN A 77 12.36 17.64 2.18
N GLY A 78 11.35 17.38 1.36
CA GLY A 78 11.50 16.82 0.01
C GLY A 78 12.01 17.85 -1.01
N GLY A 79 12.09 19.13 -0.64
CA GLY A 79 12.62 20.21 -1.49
C GLY A 79 11.55 20.95 -2.30
N LEU A 80 10.27 20.80 -1.96
CA LEU A 80 9.20 21.59 -2.55
C LEU A 80 9.13 23.00 -1.89
N PRO A 81 8.63 24.02 -2.60
CA PRO A 81 8.40 25.34 -2.04
C PRO A 81 7.51 25.30 -0.78
N VAL A 82 7.73 26.26 0.11
CA VAL A 82 6.91 26.39 1.33
C VAL A 82 5.46 26.80 1.03
N GLU A 83 5.21 27.29 -0.15
CA GLU A 83 3.87 27.63 -0.65
C GLU A 83 3.06 26.37 -1.05
N THR A 84 3.70 25.24 -1.32
CA THR A 84 3.01 24.01 -1.71
C THR A 84 2.20 23.44 -0.53
N PRO A 85 0.86 23.45 -0.56
CA PRO A 85 0.04 22.88 0.51
C PRO A 85 0.14 21.35 0.55
N ALA A 86 -0.27 20.77 1.70
CA ALA A 86 -0.19 19.32 1.88
C ALA A 86 -1.35 18.78 2.73
N LEU A 87 -1.77 17.53 2.45
CA LEU A 87 -2.82 16.82 3.15
C LEU A 87 -2.33 15.43 3.58
N THR A 88 -2.37 15.14 4.88
CA THR A 88 -2.21 13.79 5.40
C THR A 88 -3.59 13.15 5.59
N LEU A 89 -3.76 11.93 5.11
CA LEU A 89 -5.03 11.20 5.20
C LEU A 89 -4.84 9.79 5.76
N ASN A 90 -5.92 9.28 6.34
CA ASN A 90 -6.00 7.92 6.86
C ASN A 90 -7.27 7.22 6.33
N ARG A 91 -7.09 6.18 5.55
CA ARG A 91 -8.07 5.17 5.15
C ARG A 91 -7.51 3.78 5.43
N LEU A 92 -6.81 3.61 6.55
CA LEU A 92 -6.12 2.38 6.93
C LEU A 92 -5.31 1.80 5.75
N CYS A 93 -5.44 0.49 5.46
CA CYS A 93 -4.72 -0.19 4.39
C CYS A 93 -4.83 0.46 3.01
N GLY A 94 -5.92 1.20 2.76
CA GLY A 94 -6.19 1.91 1.51
C GLY A 94 -5.56 3.30 1.39
N SER A 95 -4.88 3.82 2.43
CA SER A 95 -4.43 5.21 2.51
C SER A 95 -3.54 5.62 1.34
N GLY A 96 -2.54 4.83 0.97
CA GLY A 96 -1.63 5.16 -0.13
C GLY A 96 -2.33 5.26 -1.49
N LEU A 97 -3.31 4.38 -1.77
CA LEU A 97 -4.10 4.47 -2.99
C LEU A 97 -5.12 5.61 -2.92
N GLN A 98 -5.70 5.86 -1.73
CA GLN A 98 -6.58 7.01 -1.51
C GLN A 98 -5.85 8.33 -1.73
N ALA A 99 -4.61 8.45 -1.32
CA ALA A 99 -3.80 9.65 -1.56
C ALA A 99 -3.68 9.94 -3.07
N ILE A 100 -3.43 8.91 -3.88
CA ILE A 100 -3.40 9.01 -5.35
C ILE A 100 -4.77 9.46 -5.88
N VAL A 101 -5.86 8.83 -5.42
CA VAL A 101 -7.22 9.19 -5.83
C VAL A 101 -7.57 10.63 -5.45
N SER A 102 -7.23 11.07 -4.22
CA SER A 102 -7.53 12.43 -3.76
C SER A 102 -6.76 13.49 -4.54
N ALA A 103 -5.47 13.26 -4.82
CA ALA A 103 -4.67 14.13 -5.67
C ALA A 103 -5.21 14.18 -7.12
N ALA A 104 -5.61 13.03 -7.66
CA ALA A 104 -6.22 12.96 -8.98
C ALA A 104 -7.55 13.72 -9.06
N GLN A 105 -8.36 13.70 -7.99
CA GLN A 105 -9.59 14.49 -7.90
C GLN A 105 -9.32 15.99 -7.95
N MET A 106 -8.32 16.49 -7.21
CA MET A 106 -7.93 17.91 -7.23
C MET A 106 -7.49 18.34 -8.65
N ILE A 107 -6.71 17.50 -9.33
CA ILE A 107 -6.29 17.75 -10.72
C ILE A 107 -7.49 17.75 -11.68
N ALA A 108 -8.37 16.76 -11.57
CA ALA A 108 -9.55 16.63 -12.43
C ALA A 108 -10.55 17.77 -12.25
N LEU A 109 -10.66 18.33 -11.03
CA LEU A 109 -11.49 19.50 -10.72
C LEU A 109 -10.85 20.82 -11.19
N GLY A 110 -9.56 20.84 -11.48
CA GLY A 110 -8.84 22.01 -11.92
C GLY A 110 -8.29 22.89 -10.79
N ASP A 111 -8.29 22.39 -9.54
CA ASP A 111 -7.70 23.10 -8.41
C ASP A 111 -6.19 23.26 -8.57
N ILE A 112 -5.53 22.27 -9.17
CA ILE A 112 -4.10 22.19 -9.44
C ILE A 112 -3.82 21.46 -10.76
N ASP A 113 -2.61 21.63 -11.31
CA ASP A 113 -2.17 20.89 -12.50
C ASP A 113 -1.32 19.68 -12.17
N ALA A 114 -0.57 19.69 -11.07
CA ALA A 114 0.29 18.58 -10.67
C ALA A 114 0.30 18.37 -9.15
N ALA A 115 0.51 17.12 -8.73
CA ALA A 115 0.63 16.74 -7.32
C ALA A 115 1.62 15.60 -7.12
N VAL A 116 2.20 15.54 -5.92
CA VAL A 116 2.84 14.33 -5.41
C VAL A 116 1.84 13.60 -4.52
N ALA A 117 1.62 12.32 -4.77
CA ALA A 117 0.76 11.48 -3.95
C ALA A 117 1.50 10.22 -3.50
N GLY A 118 1.27 9.79 -2.27
CA GLY A 118 1.99 8.64 -1.76
C GLY A 118 1.48 8.12 -0.43
N GLY A 119 2.35 7.40 0.25
CA GLY A 119 2.13 6.93 1.61
C GLY A 119 3.43 6.56 2.28
N ALA A 120 3.47 6.70 3.59
CA ALA A 120 4.59 6.29 4.42
C ALA A 120 4.08 5.70 5.73
N GLU A 121 4.73 4.65 6.18
CA GLU A 121 4.38 3.96 7.43
C GLU A 121 5.64 3.43 8.10
N SER A 122 5.68 3.52 9.41
CA SER A 122 6.64 2.78 10.24
C SER A 122 5.89 2.08 11.36
N MET A 123 5.54 0.82 11.13
CA MET A 123 4.87 0.01 12.16
C MET A 123 5.84 -0.38 13.29
N SER A 124 7.15 -0.38 12.99
CA SER A 124 8.22 -0.59 13.99
C SER A 124 8.28 0.50 15.05
N ARG A 125 7.80 1.71 14.74
CA ARG A 125 7.81 2.88 15.62
C ARG A 125 6.47 3.17 16.26
N GLY A 126 5.47 2.28 16.09
CA GLY A 126 4.13 2.48 16.64
C GLY A 126 4.16 2.89 18.11
N ALA A 127 3.52 4.00 18.45
CA ALA A 127 3.50 4.54 19.79
C ALA A 127 2.55 3.74 20.70
N TYR A 128 2.75 3.89 22.01
CA TYR A 128 1.79 3.42 23.01
C TYR A 128 0.98 4.59 23.55
N TRP A 129 -0.34 4.42 23.65
CA TRP A 129 -1.24 5.41 24.24
C TRP A 129 -1.45 5.13 25.73
N LEU A 130 -1.50 6.21 26.50
CA LEU A 130 -1.83 6.23 27.93
C LEU A 130 -3.11 7.06 28.13
N PRO A 131 -4.33 6.50 27.88
CA PRO A 131 -5.56 7.28 27.81
C PRO A 131 -5.89 8.08 29.06
N ALA A 132 -5.57 7.54 30.24
CA ALA A 132 -5.86 8.19 31.50
C ALA A 132 -4.81 9.26 31.91
N MET A 133 -3.64 9.30 31.25
CA MET A 133 -2.48 10.06 31.73
C MET A 133 -2.72 11.60 31.73
N ARG A 134 -3.51 12.13 30.79
CA ARG A 134 -3.77 13.56 30.71
C ARG A 134 -4.39 14.15 31.98
N TRP A 135 -5.22 13.38 32.65
CA TRP A 135 -5.91 13.79 33.89
C TRP A 135 -5.35 13.09 35.13
N GLY A 136 -4.33 12.24 34.96
CA GLY A 136 -3.74 11.41 35.99
C GLY A 136 -4.58 10.15 36.29
N GLN A 137 -3.89 9.05 36.54
CA GLN A 137 -4.50 7.82 37.05
C GLN A 137 -4.65 7.93 38.55
N ARG A 138 -5.86 8.25 39.05
CA ARG A 138 -6.08 8.54 40.47
C ARG A 138 -6.24 7.29 41.33
N LEU A 139 -6.81 6.23 40.77
CA LEU A 139 -7.10 4.98 41.47
C LEU A 139 -7.22 3.83 40.47
N ASN A 140 -6.92 2.60 40.86
CA ASN A 140 -6.85 1.39 40.04
C ASN A 140 -5.71 1.40 39.00
N ASP A 141 -5.59 0.29 38.25
CA ASP A 141 -4.60 0.12 37.21
C ASP A 141 -4.87 1.01 35.99
N GLY A 142 -3.82 1.45 35.32
CA GLY A 142 -3.91 2.18 34.05
C GLY A 142 -3.73 1.27 32.84
N ALA A 143 -4.41 1.58 31.73
CA ALA A 143 -4.21 0.89 30.47
C ALA A 143 -3.06 1.53 29.68
N VAL A 144 -2.24 0.68 29.05
CA VAL A 144 -1.26 1.04 28.01
C VAL A 144 -1.70 0.37 26.72
N VAL A 145 -2.03 1.15 25.70
CA VAL A 145 -2.60 0.66 24.44
C VAL A 145 -1.59 0.78 23.31
N ASP A 146 -1.25 -0.33 22.66
CA ASP A 146 -0.38 -0.36 21.49
C ASP A 146 -1.15 0.21 20.28
N ALA A 147 -0.65 1.31 19.71
CA ALA A 147 -1.28 1.96 18.55
C ALA A 147 -1.26 1.06 17.30
N THR A 148 -0.24 0.20 17.15
CA THR A 148 -0.14 -0.75 16.03
C THR A 148 -1.24 -1.80 16.11
N VAL A 149 -1.42 -2.39 17.29
CA VAL A 149 -2.52 -3.34 17.56
C VAL A 149 -3.87 -2.63 17.42
N GLY A 150 -3.99 -1.39 17.91
CA GLY A 150 -5.21 -0.59 17.76
C GLY A 150 -5.61 -0.35 16.29
N ALA A 151 -4.64 -0.08 15.42
CA ALA A 151 -4.90 0.05 13.97
C ALA A 151 -5.31 -1.27 13.29
N LEU A 152 -5.00 -2.41 13.90
CA LEU A 152 -5.32 -3.76 13.43
C LEU A 152 -6.50 -4.39 14.20
N THR A 153 -7.19 -3.64 15.02
CA THR A 153 -8.39 -4.07 15.75
C THR A 153 -9.62 -3.47 15.10
N ASP A 154 -10.61 -4.32 14.80
CA ASP A 154 -11.90 -3.89 14.29
C ASP A 154 -12.68 -3.14 15.39
N PRO A 155 -13.14 -1.90 15.15
CA PRO A 155 -13.77 -1.10 16.18
C PRO A 155 -15.24 -1.47 16.44
N PHE A 156 -15.85 -2.35 15.65
CA PHE A 156 -17.23 -2.78 15.78
C PHE A 156 -17.34 -4.11 16.53
N GLU A 157 -16.40 -5.01 16.28
CA GLU A 157 -16.39 -6.36 16.87
C GLU A 157 -15.30 -6.51 17.96
N ASP A 158 -14.50 -5.46 18.20
CA ASP A 158 -13.37 -5.48 19.15
C ASP A 158 -12.42 -6.68 18.95
N CYS A 159 -12.22 -7.09 17.70
CA CYS A 159 -11.38 -8.23 17.36
C CYS A 159 -10.23 -7.83 16.41
N HIS A 160 -9.12 -8.58 16.50
CA HIS A 160 -7.99 -8.37 15.57
C HIS A 160 -8.40 -8.70 14.12
N MET A 161 -7.84 -7.99 13.13
CA MET A 161 -8.12 -8.22 11.70
C MET A 161 -7.90 -9.68 11.26
N GLY A 162 -7.03 -10.43 11.95
CA GLY A 162 -6.84 -11.85 11.72
C GLY A 162 -8.08 -12.70 12.02
N VAL A 163 -8.91 -12.29 12.99
CA VAL A 163 -10.20 -12.96 13.27
C VAL A 163 -11.16 -12.73 12.10
N THR A 164 -11.18 -11.55 11.50
CA THR A 164 -11.99 -11.31 10.28
C THR A 164 -11.51 -12.16 9.10
N ALA A 165 -10.22 -12.49 9.04
CA ALA A 165 -9.67 -13.41 8.03
C ALA A 165 -10.11 -14.86 8.28
N GLU A 166 -10.17 -15.32 9.53
CA GLU A 166 -10.78 -16.62 9.90
C GLU A 166 -12.27 -16.67 9.50
N ASN A 167 -13.01 -15.58 9.74
CA ASN A 167 -14.41 -15.48 9.30
C ASN A 167 -14.55 -15.63 7.78
N VAL A 168 -13.63 -15.01 7.01
CA VAL A 168 -13.60 -15.17 5.54
C VAL A 168 -13.27 -16.62 5.19
N ALA A 169 -12.24 -17.22 5.79
CA ALA A 169 -11.87 -18.61 5.53
C ALA A 169 -13.07 -19.55 5.75
N ALA A 170 -13.75 -19.42 6.88
CA ALA A 170 -14.93 -20.23 7.23
C ALA A 170 -16.07 -20.02 6.22
N LYS A 171 -16.43 -18.77 5.91
CA LYS A 171 -17.59 -18.45 5.06
C LYS A 171 -17.38 -18.86 3.59
N TRP A 172 -16.16 -18.74 3.06
CA TRP A 172 -15.83 -19.11 1.68
C TRP A 172 -15.23 -20.51 1.54
N GLY A 173 -15.20 -21.29 2.63
CA GLY A 173 -14.70 -22.66 2.63
C GLY A 173 -13.24 -22.78 2.20
N ILE A 174 -12.40 -21.84 2.65
CA ILE A 174 -10.98 -21.78 2.28
C ILE A 174 -10.18 -22.56 3.33
N THR A 175 -9.48 -23.61 2.89
CA THR A 175 -8.73 -24.48 3.79
C THR A 175 -7.37 -23.88 4.19
N ARG A 176 -6.75 -24.44 5.22
CA ARG A 176 -5.41 -24.10 5.65
C ARG A 176 -4.38 -24.36 4.55
N GLU A 177 -4.50 -25.49 3.86
CA GLU A 177 -3.60 -25.92 2.79
C GLU A 177 -3.63 -24.96 1.61
N GLU A 178 -4.81 -24.45 1.25
CA GLU A 178 -4.97 -23.45 0.19
C GLU A 178 -4.30 -22.13 0.57
N GLN A 179 -4.43 -21.70 1.82
CA GLN A 179 -3.82 -20.49 2.34
C GLN A 179 -2.28 -20.62 2.34
N ASP A 180 -1.75 -21.73 2.82
CA ASP A 180 -0.32 -21.99 2.85
C ASP A 180 0.26 -22.09 1.43
N ALA A 181 -0.47 -22.71 0.49
CA ALA A 181 -0.06 -22.80 -0.92
C ALA A 181 0.03 -21.42 -1.59
N LEU A 182 -0.94 -20.53 -1.36
CA LEU A 182 -0.88 -19.16 -1.88
C LEU A 182 0.29 -18.40 -1.24
N ALA A 183 0.54 -18.57 0.05
CA ALA A 183 1.63 -17.90 0.75
C ALA A 183 3.01 -18.33 0.21
N VAL A 184 3.23 -19.64 0.01
CA VAL A 184 4.47 -20.17 -0.59
C VAL A 184 4.64 -19.64 -2.02
N GLU A 185 3.58 -19.60 -2.82
CA GLU A 185 3.64 -19.08 -4.18
C GLU A 185 3.96 -17.58 -4.19
N SER A 186 3.38 -16.78 -3.28
CA SER A 186 3.72 -15.37 -3.12
C SER A 186 5.20 -15.18 -2.81
N GLN A 187 5.76 -15.93 -1.86
CA GLN A 187 7.17 -15.90 -1.51
C GLN A 187 8.07 -16.30 -2.70
N ARG A 188 7.71 -17.37 -3.41
CA ARG A 188 8.44 -17.82 -4.59
C ARG A 188 8.50 -16.76 -5.69
N ARG A 189 7.36 -16.08 -5.95
CA ARG A 189 7.26 -14.98 -6.93
C ARG A 189 8.12 -13.79 -6.53
N ALA A 190 8.04 -13.35 -5.27
CA ALA A 190 8.83 -12.23 -4.77
C ALA A 190 10.34 -12.52 -4.82
N ALA A 191 10.76 -13.71 -4.41
CA ALA A 191 12.15 -14.15 -4.47
C ALA A 191 12.67 -14.19 -5.92
N ALA A 192 11.87 -14.73 -6.86
CA ALA A 192 12.21 -14.77 -8.27
C ALA A 192 12.31 -13.36 -8.89
N ALA A 193 11.39 -12.46 -8.57
CA ALA A 193 11.41 -11.07 -9.03
C ALA A 193 12.63 -10.32 -8.50
N THR A 194 12.96 -10.52 -7.22
CA THR A 194 14.17 -9.96 -6.59
C THR A 194 15.45 -10.44 -7.29
N ALA A 195 15.58 -11.74 -7.49
CA ALA A 195 16.74 -12.34 -8.16
C ALA A 195 16.91 -11.85 -9.60
N ARG A 196 15.81 -11.62 -10.32
CA ARG A 196 15.79 -11.08 -11.69
C ARG A 196 15.96 -9.56 -11.74
N GLY A 197 16.01 -8.88 -10.59
CA GLY A 197 16.20 -7.43 -10.50
C GLY A 197 14.98 -6.59 -10.91
N TYR A 198 13.76 -7.17 -10.94
CA TYR A 198 12.55 -6.47 -11.36
C TYR A 198 12.17 -5.27 -10.47
N PHE A 199 12.67 -5.26 -9.22
CA PHE A 199 12.43 -4.17 -8.27
C PHE A 199 13.48 -3.06 -8.29
N LYS A 200 14.67 -3.28 -8.91
CA LYS A 200 15.80 -2.33 -8.83
C LYS A 200 15.46 -0.92 -9.28
N SER A 201 14.77 -0.77 -10.42
CA SER A 201 14.44 0.54 -10.99
C SER A 201 13.36 1.29 -10.23
N GLN A 202 12.52 0.60 -9.46
CA GLN A 202 11.45 1.22 -8.66
C GLN A 202 11.88 1.58 -7.23
N ILE A 203 12.97 0.97 -6.72
CA ILE A 203 13.46 1.19 -5.35
C ILE A 203 14.42 2.37 -5.29
N LEU A 204 14.20 3.25 -4.31
CA LEU A 204 15.14 4.26 -3.84
C LEU A 204 15.96 3.64 -2.69
N PRO A 205 17.28 3.49 -2.83
CA PRO A 205 18.13 3.06 -1.72
C PRO A 205 18.08 4.06 -0.56
N ILE A 206 17.86 3.55 0.65
CA ILE A 206 17.87 4.35 1.88
C ILE A 206 19.15 4.07 2.66
N THR A 207 19.85 5.11 3.07
CA THR A 207 21.03 4.96 3.92
C THR A 207 20.60 4.64 5.35
N VAL A 208 21.01 3.48 5.85
CA VAL A 208 20.74 3.01 7.22
C VAL A 208 22.02 2.77 8.00
N LYS A 209 21.92 2.72 9.34
CA LYS A 209 23.06 2.39 10.21
C LYS A 209 23.39 0.91 10.11
N GLY A 210 24.57 0.56 9.65
CA GLY A 210 25.11 -0.81 9.67
C GLY A 210 26.19 -0.98 10.76
N LYS A 211 26.60 -2.22 11.04
CA LYS A 211 27.62 -2.56 12.04
C LYS A 211 28.99 -1.91 11.77
N GLY A 212 29.31 -1.67 10.49
CA GLY A 212 30.59 -1.09 10.05
C GLY A 212 30.47 0.33 9.50
N GLY A 213 29.35 1.01 9.67
CA GLY A 213 29.08 2.34 9.11
C GLY A 213 27.78 2.36 8.29
N PRO A 214 27.48 3.47 7.59
CA PRO A 214 26.29 3.59 6.76
C PRO A 214 26.27 2.53 5.63
N VAL A 215 25.11 1.92 5.40
CA VAL A 215 24.86 0.95 4.32
C VAL A 215 23.60 1.32 3.55
N ALA A 216 23.57 0.99 2.26
CA ALA A 216 22.38 1.17 1.44
C ALA A 216 21.38 0.02 1.72
N PHE A 217 20.16 0.37 2.08
CA PHE A 217 19.02 -0.54 2.19
C PHE A 217 18.20 -0.44 0.90
N GLU A 218 18.27 -1.47 0.06
CA GLU A 218 17.70 -1.46 -1.30
C GLU A 218 17.03 -2.78 -1.72
N VAL A 219 16.85 -3.71 -0.76
CA VAL A 219 16.22 -5.01 -0.99
C VAL A 219 15.10 -5.21 0.02
N ASP A 220 13.93 -5.67 -0.45
CA ASP A 220 12.78 -5.98 0.40
C ASP A 220 13.14 -7.06 1.42
N GLU A 221 13.06 -6.72 2.70
CA GLU A 221 13.63 -7.50 3.81
C GLU A 221 12.71 -8.61 4.31
N HIS A 222 11.43 -8.60 3.88
CA HIS A 222 10.43 -9.55 4.37
C HIS A 222 10.41 -10.86 3.60
N VAL A 223 10.97 -10.91 2.38
CA VAL A 223 10.95 -12.08 1.49
C VAL A 223 11.67 -13.27 2.11
N ARG A 224 11.01 -14.43 2.11
CA ARG A 224 11.54 -15.71 2.56
C ARG A 224 11.68 -16.64 1.37
N ALA A 225 12.85 -16.65 0.75
CA ALA A 225 13.12 -17.43 -0.46
C ALA A 225 13.10 -18.95 -0.24
N ASP A 226 13.22 -19.39 1.00
CA ASP A 226 13.23 -20.77 1.47
C ASP A 226 11.87 -21.25 2.00
N ALA A 227 10.81 -20.46 1.84
CA ALA A 227 9.46 -20.86 2.28
C ALA A 227 8.97 -22.11 1.54
N ASP A 228 8.53 -23.11 2.27
CA ASP A 228 7.96 -24.34 1.73
C ASP A 228 6.69 -24.78 2.49
N LEU A 229 5.92 -25.69 1.89
CA LEU A 229 4.66 -26.16 2.45
C LEU A 229 4.85 -26.95 3.76
N ALA A 230 5.96 -27.69 3.91
CA ALA A 230 6.22 -28.46 5.12
C ALA A 230 6.51 -27.54 6.32
N ALA A 231 7.27 -26.48 6.11
CA ALA A 231 7.49 -25.46 7.12
C ALA A 231 6.19 -24.72 7.47
N MET A 232 5.38 -24.36 6.47
CA MET A 232 4.08 -23.70 6.69
C MET A 232 3.13 -24.57 7.51
N ALA A 233 3.01 -25.87 7.21
CA ALA A 233 2.12 -26.78 7.90
C ALA A 233 2.41 -26.90 9.42
N ASN A 234 3.67 -26.66 9.84
CA ASN A 234 4.07 -26.70 11.25
C ASN A 234 3.73 -25.40 12.02
N LEU A 235 3.31 -24.32 11.35
CA LEU A 235 2.95 -23.09 12.01
C LEU A 235 1.59 -23.22 12.73
N LYS A 236 1.53 -22.72 13.95
CA LYS A 236 0.29 -22.69 14.74
C LYS A 236 -0.61 -21.54 14.29
N PRO A 237 -1.93 -21.73 14.31
CA PRO A 237 -2.88 -20.62 14.18
C PRO A 237 -2.61 -19.54 15.23
N VAL A 238 -2.81 -18.27 14.86
CA VAL A 238 -2.46 -17.12 15.71
C VAL A 238 -3.68 -16.51 16.40
N PHE A 239 -4.82 -16.46 15.71
CA PHE A 239 -5.98 -15.69 16.16
C PHE A 239 -7.10 -16.54 16.76
N ASP A 240 -7.20 -17.79 16.34
CA ASP A 240 -8.11 -18.81 16.88
C ASP A 240 -7.31 -20.11 17.05
N PRO A 241 -7.33 -20.75 18.21
CA PRO A 241 -6.64 -22.05 18.42
C PRO A 241 -7.05 -23.15 17.45
N HIS A 242 -8.26 -23.08 16.90
CA HIS A 242 -8.82 -24.00 15.91
C HIS A 242 -8.86 -23.38 14.50
N GLY A 243 -8.26 -22.21 14.31
CA GLY A 243 -8.26 -21.47 13.08
C GLY A 243 -7.23 -21.96 12.04
N THR A 244 -7.13 -21.20 10.98
CA THR A 244 -6.31 -21.51 9.80
C THR A 244 -5.27 -20.43 9.48
N VAL A 245 -5.43 -19.23 10.06
CA VAL A 245 -4.53 -18.09 9.81
C VAL A 245 -3.30 -18.16 10.70
N THR A 246 -2.14 -18.14 10.07
CA THR A 246 -0.84 -18.24 10.74
C THR A 246 0.06 -17.05 10.39
N ALA A 247 1.19 -16.93 11.08
CA ALA A 247 2.22 -15.95 10.73
C ALA A 247 2.85 -16.19 9.33
N GLY A 248 2.66 -17.36 8.73
CA GLY A 248 3.15 -17.69 7.39
C GLY A 248 2.21 -17.30 6.27
N ASN A 249 0.90 -17.27 6.52
CA ASN A 249 -0.13 -16.99 5.51
C ASN A 249 -0.88 -15.66 5.75
N ALA A 250 -0.29 -14.78 6.55
CA ALA A 250 -0.69 -13.39 6.80
C ALA A 250 0.44 -12.44 6.43
N ALA A 251 0.10 -11.19 6.06
CA ALA A 251 1.10 -10.15 5.84
C ALA A 251 1.81 -9.76 7.15
N GLY A 252 3.05 -9.34 7.03
CA GLY A 252 3.84 -8.84 8.17
C GLY A 252 3.52 -7.40 8.54
N LEU A 253 4.05 -6.98 9.69
CA LEU A 253 4.19 -5.58 10.09
C LEU A 253 5.45 -5.02 9.43
N ASN A 254 5.37 -3.88 8.77
CA ASN A 254 6.46 -3.40 7.92
C ASN A 254 6.60 -1.88 7.93
N ASP A 255 7.74 -1.41 7.44
CA ASP A 255 8.12 -0.02 7.33
C ASP A 255 8.46 0.30 5.87
N ALA A 256 7.88 1.34 5.27
CA ALA A 256 8.22 1.80 3.93
C ALA A 256 7.57 3.14 3.59
N ALA A 257 8.02 3.73 2.48
CA ALA A 257 7.35 4.85 1.83
C ALA A 257 7.34 4.66 0.31
N ALA A 258 6.35 5.28 -0.36
CA ALA A 258 6.26 5.33 -1.80
C ALA A 258 5.58 6.63 -2.24
N ALA A 259 5.93 7.10 -3.45
CA ALA A 259 5.34 8.29 -4.05
C ALA A 259 5.20 8.13 -5.57
N VAL A 260 4.18 8.79 -6.11
CA VAL A 260 3.98 9.02 -7.54
C VAL A 260 3.78 10.50 -7.80
N VAL A 261 4.16 10.97 -8.97
CA VAL A 261 3.82 12.31 -9.47
C VAL A 261 2.67 12.19 -10.46
N LEU A 262 1.59 12.91 -10.17
CA LEU A 262 0.41 13.02 -11.02
C LEU A 262 0.38 14.39 -11.69
N MET A 263 -0.13 14.45 -12.91
CA MET A 263 -0.32 15.70 -13.63
C MET A 263 -1.53 15.66 -14.56
N GLU A 264 -2.08 16.83 -14.89
CA GLU A 264 -3.05 16.96 -15.97
C GLU A 264 -2.32 16.70 -17.30
N ARG A 265 -2.93 15.88 -18.17
CA ARG A 265 -2.30 15.40 -19.40
C ARG A 265 -1.83 16.50 -20.33
N THR A 266 -2.70 17.47 -20.64
CA THR A 266 -2.36 18.59 -21.54
C THR A 266 -1.26 19.49 -20.95
N ALA A 267 -1.26 19.65 -19.63
CA ALA A 267 -0.19 20.39 -18.95
C ALA A 267 1.15 19.64 -19.01
N ALA A 268 1.16 18.31 -18.93
CA ALA A 268 2.34 17.48 -19.10
C ALA A 268 2.87 17.57 -20.55
N GLU A 269 2.00 17.42 -21.54
CA GLU A 269 2.35 17.51 -22.96
C GLU A 269 2.93 18.87 -23.33
N ARG A 270 2.34 19.99 -22.85
CA ARG A 270 2.90 21.35 -23.06
C ARG A 270 4.31 21.54 -22.49
N ARG A 271 4.67 20.79 -21.45
CA ARG A 271 6.01 20.81 -20.84
C ARG A 271 6.97 19.78 -21.45
N GLY A 272 6.52 19.01 -22.45
CA GLY A 272 7.32 17.95 -23.06
C GLY A 272 7.61 16.78 -22.11
N LEU A 273 6.80 16.62 -21.05
CA LEU A 273 6.90 15.50 -20.12
C LEU A 273 6.21 14.28 -20.72
N VAL A 274 6.78 13.10 -20.48
CA VAL A 274 6.27 11.84 -21.04
C VAL A 274 5.51 11.07 -19.94
N PRO A 275 4.17 10.97 -20.03
CA PRO A 275 3.42 10.17 -19.09
C PRO A 275 3.70 8.67 -19.23
N ARG A 276 3.75 7.97 -18.10
CA ARG A 276 3.90 6.50 -18.05
C ARG A 276 2.56 5.79 -18.15
N ALA A 277 1.54 6.37 -17.49
CA ALA A 277 0.19 5.81 -17.46
C ALA A 277 -0.83 6.92 -17.21
N ARG A 278 -2.13 6.59 -17.39
CA ARG A 278 -3.24 7.42 -16.93
C ARG A 278 -4.09 6.68 -15.91
N LEU A 279 -4.74 7.40 -15.01
CA LEU A 279 -5.78 6.87 -14.13
C LEU A 279 -7.09 6.77 -14.92
N VAL A 280 -7.53 5.55 -15.19
CA VAL A 280 -8.76 5.29 -15.96
C VAL A 280 -10.00 5.43 -15.09
N SER A 281 -9.99 4.74 -13.94
CA SER A 281 -11.10 4.77 -12.99
C SER A 281 -10.65 4.38 -11.60
N TYR A 282 -11.50 4.69 -10.63
CA TYR A 282 -11.36 4.20 -9.24
C TYR A 282 -12.74 4.02 -8.62
N ALA A 283 -12.80 3.20 -7.56
CA ALA A 283 -14.01 3.03 -6.78
C ALA A 283 -13.69 2.65 -5.33
N HIS A 284 -14.64 2.96 -4.45
CA HIS A 284 -14.66 2.54 -3.06
C HIS A 284 -15.91 1.73 -2.81
N ALA A 285 -15.86 0.85 -1.83
CA ALA A 285 -17.02 0.10 -1.39
C ALA A 285 -16.96 -0.18 0.11
N GLY A 286 -18.12 -0.29 0.73
CA GLY A 286 -18.28 -0.80 2.09
C GLY A 286 -18.80 -2.23 2.06
N VAL A 287 -18.39 -3.03 3.03
CA VAL A 287 -18.87 -4.40 3.31
C VAL A 287 -19.01 -4.57 4.81
N SER A 288 -19.62 -5.68 5.25
CA SER A 288 -19.68 -6.00 6.69
C SER A 288 -18.28 -6.06 7.29
N PRO A 289 -18.00 -5.36 8.41
CA PRO A 289 -16.68 -5.35 9.07
C PRO A 289 -16.14 -6.74 9.39
N VAL A 290 -16.99 -7.67 9.84
CA VAL A 290 -16.63 -9.07 10.14
C VAL A 290 -16.04 -9.83 8.94
N TYR A 291 -16.27 -9.33 7.74
CA TYR A 291 -15.74 -9.86 6.46
C TYR A 291 -14.97 -8.79 5.68
N MET A 292 -14.22 -7.92 6.35
CA MET A 292 -13.53 -6.80 5.71
C MET A 292 -12.68 -7.23 4.51
N GLY A 293 -12.15 -8.46 4.54
CA GLY A 293 -11.29 -9.03 3.51
C GLY A 293 -11.89 -9.06 2.11
N ILE A 294 -13.23 -9.07 1.97
CA ILE A 294 -13.90 -9.06 0.66
C ILE A 294 -14.21 -7.66 0.12
N GLY A 295 -13.83 -6.60 0.83
CA GLY A 295 -13.99 -5.21 0.36
C GLY A 295 -13.53 -4.95 -1.08
N PRO A 296 -12.43 -5.57 -1.58
CA PRO A 296 -12.03 -5.47 -2.97
C PRO A 296 -13.11 -5.88 -3.98
N VAL A 297 -13.94 -6.88 -3.66
CA VAL A 297 -14.91 -7.44 -4.63
C VAL A 297 -15.86 -6.38 -5.18
N PRO A 298 -16.67 -5.68 -4.36
CA PRO A 298 -17.55 -4.62 -4.87
C PRO A 298 -16.77 -3.41 -5.39
N ALA A 299 -15.60 -3.08 -4.83
CA ALA A 299 -14.78 -1.96 -5.31
C ALA A 299 -14.26 -2.21 -6.72
N VAL A 300 -13.73 -3.40 -7.01
CA VAL A 300 -13.23 -3.79 -8.34
C VAL A 300 -14.38 -3.83 -9.36
N ARG A 301 -15.51 -4.46 -9.02
CA ARG A 301 -16.69 -4.48 -9.91
C ARG A 301 -17.12 -3.05 -10.29
N ALA A 302 -17.16 -2.14 -9.34
CA ALA A 302 -17.51 -0.74 -9.60
C ALA A 302 -16.45 0.00 -10.43
N ALA A 303 -15.16 -0.24 -10.20
CA ALA A 303 -14.07 0.38 -10.96
C ALA A 303 -14.08 -0.11 -12.42
N LEU A 304 -14.24 -1.41 -12.66
CA LEU A 304 -14.35 -2.01 -13.98
C LEU A 304 -15.57 -1.47 -14.73
N ALA A 305 -16.73 -1.42 -14.09
CA ALA A 305 -17.96 -0.88 -14.70
C ALA A 305 -17.78 0.59 -15.12
N ARG A 306 -17.12 1.42 -14.31
CA ARG A 306 -16.82 2.83 -14.64
C ARG A 306 -15.86 2.96 -15.81
N ALA A 307 -14.92 2.02 -15.95
CA ALA A 307 -13.96 1.98 -17.03
C ALA A 307 -14.52 1.39 -18.32
N GLY A 308 -15.65 0.68 -18.26
CA GLY A 308 -16.17 -0.12 -19.38
C GLY A 308 -15.27 -1.32 -19.70
N LEU A 309 -14.56 -1.86 -18.68
CA LEU A 309 -13.63 -2.96 -18.82
C LEU A 309 -14.13 -4.23 -18.10
N LEU A 310 -13.60 -5.36 -18.54
CA LEU A 310 -13.78 -6.67 -17.91
C LEU A 310 -12.48 -7.11 -17.25
N VAL A 311 -12.53 -8.11 -16.36
CA VAL A 311 -11.34 -8.73 -15.76
C VAL A 311 -10.38 -9.26 -16.85
N ALA A 312 -10.90 -9.76 -17.94
CA ALA A 312 -10.11 -10.29 -19.06
C ALA A 312 -9.22 -9.23 -19.74
N ASP A 313 -9.62 -7.95 -19.69
CA ASP A 313 -8.88 -6.84 -20.30
C ASP A 313 -7.65 -6.42 -19.45
N LEU A 314 -7.58 -6.86 -18.19
CA LEU A 314 -6.47 -6.56 -17.30
C LEU A 314 -5.24 -7.41 -17.64
N ASP A 315 -4.07 -6.79 -17.65
CA ASP A 315 -2.78 -7.45 -17.89
C ASP A 315 -2.00 -7.67 -16.58
N VAL A 316 -2.17 -6.76 -15.62
CA VAL A 316 -1.51 -6.81 -14.31
C VAL A 316 -2.56 -6.54 -13.22
N ILE A 317 -2.58 -7.38 -12.19
CA ILE A 317 -3.47 -7.22 -11.04
C ILE A 317 -2.60 -7.24 -9.77
N GLU A 318 -2.58 -6.12 -9.07
CA GLU A 318 -1.96 -5.98 -7.75
C GLU A 318 -3.07 -5.97 -6.69
N LEU A 319 -3.34 -7.15 -6.15
CA LEU A 319 -4.24 -7.37 -5.01
C LEU A 319 -3.40 -7.47 -3.74
N ASN A 320 -3.63 -6.59 -2.76
CA ASN A 320 -2.95 -6.75 -1.47
C ASN A 320 -3.33 -8.06 -0.80
N GLU A 321 -2.33 -8.82 -0.40
CA GLU A 321 -2.46 -10.06 0.35
C GLU A 321 -2.33 -9.75 1.85
N ALA A 322 -3.36 -9.12 2.45
CA ALA A 322 -3.35 -8.90 3.89
C ALA A 322 -3.39 -10.24 4.64
N PHE A 323 -4.18 -11.18 4.12
CA PHE A 323 -4.27 -12.58 4.55
C PHE A 323 -4.51 -13.48 3.33
N ALA A 324 -3.96 -14.67 3.32
CA ALA A 324 -4.17 -15.61 2.23
C ALA A 324 -5.65 -15.96 2.04
N ALA A 325 -6.39 -16.18 3.13
CA ALA A 325 -7.84 -16.43 3.10
C ALA A 325 -8.58 -15.30 2.37
N GLN A 326 -8.24 -14.04 2.69
CA GLN A 326 -8.83 -12.87 2.04
C GLN A 326 -8.51 -12.81 0.55
N ALA A 327 -7.24 -13.03 0.18
CA ALA A 327 -6.81 -12.97 -1.22
C ALA A 327 -7.47 -14.06 -2.06
N ILE A 328 -7.55 -15.30 -1.55
CA ILE A 328 -8.23 -16.42 -2.22
C ILE A 328 -9.72 -16.11 -2.42
N ALA A 329 -10.41 -15.59 -1.40
CA ALA A 329 -11.83 -15.22 -1.51
C ALA A 329 -12.05 -14.20 -2.63
N VAL A 330 -11.23 -13.14 -2.68
CA VAL A 330 -11.32 -12.09 -3.71
C VAL A 330 -11.01 -12.65 -5.11
N ILE A 331 -9.96 -13.48 -5.23
CA ILE A 331 -9.59 -14.12 -6.51
C ILE A 331 -10.76 -14.96 -7.04
N ARG A 332 -11.39 -15.78 -6.19
CA ARG A 332 -12.54 -16.62 -6.55
C ARG A 332 -13.77 -15.80 -6.94
N GLU A 333 -14.15 -14.83 -6.13
CA GLU A 333 -15.32 -13.98 -6.33
C GLU A 333 -15.28 -13.14 -7.61
N LEU A 334 -14.09 -12.73 -8.02
CA LEU A 334 -13.87 -11.92 -9.21
C LEU A 334 -13.41 -12.72 -10.43
N GLY A 335 -13.06 -14.01 -10.25
CA GLY A 335 -12.48 -14.82 -11.34
C GLY A 335 -11.13 -14.26 -11.81
N LEU A 336 -10.29 -13.79 -10.89
CA LEU A 336 -9.00 -13.20 -11.26
C LEU A 336 -8.03 -14.29 -11.76
N PRO A 337 -7.38 -14.09 -12.94
CA PRO A 337 -6.43 -15.05 -13.47
C PRO A 337 -5.17 -15.09 -12.61
N PRO A 338 -4.77 -16.27 -12.09
CA PRO A 338 -3.63 -16.39 -11.17
C PRO A 338 -2.30 -15.91 -11.74
N GLU A 339 -2.08 -16.08 -13.05
CA GLU A 339 -0.85 -15.69 -13.73
C GLU A 339 -0.70 -14.16 -13.86
N LYS A 340 -1.81 -13.41 -13.86
CA LYS A 340 -1.85 -11.94 -13.92
C LYS A 340 -1.96 -11.31 -12.53
N THR A 341 -2.33 -12.11 -11.52
CA THR A 341 -2.56 -11.62 -10.14
C THR A 341 -1.28 -11.77 -9.31
N ASN A 342 -0.77 -10.65 -8.81
CA ASN A 342 0.45 -10.57 -7.99
C ASN A 342 1.65 -11.30 -8.62
N PRO A 343 2.00 -11.00 -9.88
CA PRO A 343 3.03 -11.75 -10.60
C PRO A 343 4.42 -11.72 -9.93
N ASN A 344 4.66 -10.72 -9.10
CA ASN A 344 5.92 -10.51 -8.37
C ASN A 344 5.75 -10.57 -6.85
N GLY A 345 4.75 -11.30 -6.34
CA GLY A 345 4.40 -11.33 -4.93
C GLY A 345 3.66 -10.09 -4.45
N SER A 346 3.13 -10.12 -3.23
CA SER A 346 2.38 -9.00 -2.62
C SER A 346 2.54 -8.97 -1.09
N GLY A 347 1.50 -8.60 -0.34
CA GLY A 347 1.59 -8.34 1.09
C GLY A 347 2.19 -9.45 1.94
N ILE A 348 1.89 -10.71 1.66
CA ILE A 348 2.45 -11.86 2.42
C ILE A 348 3.97 -11.97 2.24
N SER A 349 4.45 -11.81 1.03
CA SER A 349 5.88 -11.99 0.72
C SER A 349 6.71 -10.71 0.85
N LEU A 350 6.17 -9.58 0.43
CA LEU A 350 6.89 -8.29 0.42
C LEU A 350 6.65 -7.49 1.70
N GLY A 351 5.50 -7.70 2.36
CA GLY A 351 5.10 -6.94 3.55
C GLY A 351 3.97 -5.95 3.29
N HIS A 352 3.36 -5.46 4.39
CA HIS A 352 2.19 -4.58 4.34
C HIS A 352 2.35 -3.35 5.26
N PRO A 353 3.19 -2.37 4.90
CA PRO A 353 3.25 -1.07 5.58
C PRO A 353 1.95 -0.30 5.28
N ILE A 354 0.95 -0.39 6.19
CA ILE A 354 -0.46 -0.14 5.89
C ILE A 354 -0.74 1.19 5.18
N GLY A 355 -0.16 2.30 5.62
CA GLY A 355 -0.35 3.62 4.99
C GLY A 355 0.34 3.78 3.63
N ALA A 356 1.38 2.98 3.35
CA ALA A 356 2.17 3.07 2.12
C ALA A 356 1.74 2.06 1.04
N THR A 357 1.14 0.93 1.43
CA THR A 357 0.89 -0.24 0.56
C THR A 357 0.20 0.13 -0.74
N GLY A 358 -0.84 0.96 -0.71
CA GLY A 358 -1.59 1.32 -1.92
C GLY A 358 -0.74 2.03 -2.97
N CYS A 359 0.20 2.87 -2.54
CA CYS A 359 1.14 3.51 -3.46
C CYS A 359 2.26 2.54 -3.91
N ILE A 360 2.74 1.67 -3.03
CA ILE A 360 3.72 0.61 -3.37
C ILE A 360 3.17 -0.29 -4.47
N LEU A 361 1.93 -0.79 -4.33
CA LEU A 361 1.27 -1.62 -5.33
C LEU A 361 1.05 -0.87 -6.64
N THR A 362 0.72 0.43 -6.59
CA THR A 362 0.63 1.26 -7.78
C THR A 362 1.98 1.37 -8.50
N VAL A 363 3.06 1.65 -7.79
CA VAL A 363 4.41 1.68 -8.37
C VAL A 363 4.76 0.32 -8.99
N LYS A 364 4.54 -0.79 -8.27
CA LYS A 364 4.76 -2.14 -8.80
C LYS A 364 3.99 -2.40 -10.09
N ALA A 365 2.70 -2.05 -10.10
CA ALA A 365 1.82 -2.24 -11.26
C ALA A 365 2.32 -1.47 -12.50
N LEU A 366 2.73 -0.21 -12.33
CA LEU A 366 3.26 0.61 -13.41
C LEU A 366 4.54 0.03 -14.03
N TYR A 367 5.49 -0.36 -13.18
CA TYR A 367 6.74 -0.97 -13.64
C TYR A 367 6.51 -2.35 -14.29
N GLU A 368 5.54 -3.12 -13.82
CA GLU A 368 5.21 -4.41 -14.40
C GLU A 368 4.53 -4.26 -15.77
N LEU A 369 3.62 -3.28 -15.93
CA LEU A 369 3.04 -2.96 -17.24
C LEU A 369 4.12 -2.59 -18.27
N GLU A 370 5.09 -1.76 -17.87
CA GLU A 370 6.21 -1.41 -18.75
C GLU A 370 7.07 -2.61 -19.11
N ARG A 371 7.40 -3.44 -18.12
CA ARG A 371 8.24 -4.62 -18.31
C ARG A 371 7.60 -5.66 -19.23
N THR A 372 6.27 -5.83 -19.13
CA THR A 372 5.53 -6.85 -19.90
C THR A 372 4.95 -6.33 -21.21
N GLY A 373 4.91 -5.01 -21.40
CA GLY A 373 4.20 -4.38 -22.51
C GLY A 373 2.68 -4.41 -22.34
N GLY A 374 2.18 -4.75 -21.13
CA GLY A 374 0.74 -4.77 -20.81
C GLY A 374 0.12 -3.38 -20.89
N ARG A 375 -1.20 -3.32 -21.02
CA ARG A 375 -1.97 -2.08 -21.16
C ARG A 375 -2.67 -1.66 -19.88
N TYR A 376 -3.43 -2.54 -19.25
CA TYR A 376 -4.24 -2.21 -18.08
C TYR A 376 -3.75 -2.89 -16.81
N ALA A 377 -3.64 -2.12 -15.73
CA ALA A 377 -3.39 -2.65 -14.40
C ALA A 377 -4.52 -2.29 -13.44
N LEU A 378 -4.88 -3.25 -12.59
CA LEU A 378 -5.76 -3.08 -11.43
C LEU A 378 -4.91 -3.06 -10.16
N VAL A 379 -5.15 -2.09 -9.28
CA VAL A 379 -4.62 -2.05 -7.91
C VAL A 379 -5.81 -2.06 -6.95
N THR A 380 -5.83 -2.99 -6.01
CA THR A 380 -6.94 -3.13 -5.07
C THR A 380 -6.50 -3.70 -3.72
N MET A 381 -7.23 -3.37 -2.67
CA MET A 381 -7.00 -3.86 -1.32
C MET A 381 -8.24 -3.80 -0.44
N CYS A 382 -8.30 -4.71 0.53
CA CYS A 382 -9.22 -4.64 1.65
C CYS A 382 -8.77 -3.57 2.66
N ILE A 383 -9.70 -3.10 3.45
CA ILE A 383 -9.47 -2.03 4.43
C ILE A 383 -10.21 -2.42 5.71
N GLY A 384 -9.54 -2.33 6.84
CA GLY A 384 -10.12 -2.57 8.15
C GLY A 384 -11.39 -1.74 8.39
N GLY A 385 -12.33 -2.27 9.17
CA GLY A 385 -13.66 -1.69 9.36
C GLY A 385 -14.64 -1.96 8.21
N GLY A 386 -14.30 -2.89 7.28
CA GLY A 386 -15.22 -3.35 6.25
C GLY A 386 -15.30 -2.46 5.01
N GLN A 387 -14.15 -2.15 4.39
CA GLN A 387 -14.10 -1.35 3.17
C GLN A 387 -13.17 -1.98 2.12
N GLY A 388 -13.27 -1.48 0.89
CA GLY A 388 -12.37 -1.76 -0.22
C GLY A 388 -12.14 -0.56 -1.11
N ILE A 389 -11.00 -0.52 -1.77
CA ILE A 389 -10.65 0.47 -2.79
C ILE A 389 -10.04 -0.24 -3.99
N ALA A 390 -10.34 0.26 -5.19
CA ALA A 390 -9.76 -0.20 -6.43
C ALA A 390 -9.46 0.98 -7.36
N ALA A 391 -8.36 0.89 -8.11
CA ALA A 391 -8.02 1.83 -9.17
C ALA A 391 -7.48 1.10 -10.39
N ILE A 392 -7.81 1.59 -11.58
CA ILE A 392 -7.37 1.04 -12.87
C ILE A 392 -6.49 2.07 -13.55
N PHE A 393 -5.32 1.64 -13.97
CA PHE A 393 -4.34 2.43 -14.70
C PHE A 393 -4.15 1.85 -16.11
N GLU A 394 -3.96 2.72 -17.09
CA GLU A 394 -3.62 2.36 -18.46
C GLU A 394 -2.22 2.89 -18.79
N ARG A 395 -1.33 2.02 -19.26
CA ARG A 395 -0.01 2.43 -19.76
C ARG A 395 -0.16 3.23 -21.05
N LEU A 396 0.59 4.31 -21.18
CA LEU A 396 0.63 5.20 -22.33
C LEU A 396 1.86 4.96 -23.20
#